data_54e9ad501c40fdd4e1acc43ef07400f1
#
_entry.id   54e9ad501c40fdd4e1acc43ef07400f1
#
_cell.length_a   1.000
_cell.length_b   1.000
_cell.length_c   1.000
_cell.angle_alpha   90.00
_cell.angle_beta   90.00
_cell.angle_gamma   90.00
#
_symmetry.space_group_name_H-M   'P 1'
#
loop_
_entity.id
_entity.type
_entity.pdbx_description
1 polymer ?
#
loop_
_entity_poly.entity_id
_entity_poly.type
_entity_poly.pdbx_seq_one_letter_code
_entity_poly.pdbx_strand_id
1 'polypeptide(L)'
;MNSRFKRRTAFTLVELLVVIAIIGILIALLLPAVQAAREAARRLQCVNNLKQMGLAIINHNSALNEYPTGGTEPWHDQGSADSLHGKGYGWMVQILPYAENAALQEISKGYGMGNRQLDLEVRKTPVPMYFCPSRRQGVVRVIPASAENCSQGCALNDYAGATPANTLDPANLSRDPWYWQGTAHGTVKPGKTYLGVITRTVASPACKDSDITDGHSHTMVVSEKRVHTNRYQIGDWHDDIGWTDGWDPDIMRYTGYPPAPDVNQGGTNDPGSSFLGYQFGAAHTSAMNALFADGHVSQISYDIDLVIFNALGNRQDGLVFTFE
;
A
#
# COMPACT_ATOMS: atom_id res chain seq x y z
N MET A 1 17.76 55.37 -54.33
CA MET A 1 17.32 54.48 -53.18
C MET A 1 16.30 53.50 -53.69
N ASN A 2 16.70 52.24 -54.03
CA ASN A 2 15.79 51.21 -54.53
C ASN A 2 15.39 50.33 -53.36
N SER A 3 14.19 50.49 -52.87
CA SER A 3 13.61 49.59 -51.84
C SER A 3 13.16 48.32 -52.59
N ARG A 4 13.88 47.20 -52.36
CA ARG A 4 13.43 45.87 -52.76
C ARG A 4 12.26 45.45 -51.87
N PHE A 5 11.02 45.47 -52.34
CA PHE A 5 9.88 44.83 -51.77
C PHE A 5 10.13 43.34 -51.77
N LYS A 6 10.38 42.75 -50.57
CA LYS A 6 10.34 41.30 -50.35
C LYS A 6 8.90 40.85 -50.62
N ARG A 7 8.68 40.02 -51.65
CA ARG A 7 7.41 39.33 -51.90
C ARG A 7 7.12 38.47 -50.67
N ARG A 8 6.07 38.80 -49.94
CA ARG A 8 5.52 37.91 -48.91
C ARG A 8 4.80 36.79 -49.65
N THR A 9 5.23 35.55 -49.48
CA THR A 9 4.52 34.37 -49.95
C THR A 9 3.24 34.27 -49.13
N ALA A 10 2.07 34.36 -49.76
CA ALA A 10 0.79 34.16 -49.13
C ALA A 10 0.53 32.65 -49.00
N PHE A 11 0.14 32.21 -47.82
CA PHE A 11 -0.18 30.82 -47.54
C PHE A 11 -1.58 30.50 -48.09
N THR A 12 -1.74 29.41 -48.83
CA THR A 12 -3.05 29.00 -49.35
C THR A 12 -3.85 28.25 -48.30
N LEU A 13 -5.19 28.31 -48.38
CA LEU A 13 -6.09 27.61 -47.50
C LEU A 13 -5.85 26.08 -47.56
N VAL A 14 -5.53 25.54 -48.74
CA VAL A 14 -5.24 24.14 -48.98
C VAL A 14 -3.96 23.69 -48.26
N GLU A 15 -2.88 24.49 -48.32
CA GLU A 15 -1.63 24.20 -47.62
C GLU A 15 -1.85 24.13 -46.10
N LEU A 16 -2.66 25.05 -45.54
CA LEU A 16 -3.00 25.01 -44.14
C LEU A 16 -3.80 23.76 -43.79
N LEU A 17 -4.81 23.41 -44.61
CA LEU A 17 -5.69 22.28 -44.38
C LEU A 17 -4.93 20.95 -44.43
N VAL A 18 -4.00 20.77 -45.35
CA VAL A 18 -3.15 19.57 -45.42
C VAL A 18 -2.26 19.45 -44.21
N VAL A 19 -1.66 20.55 -43.75
CA VAL A 19 -0.80 20.53 -42.54
C VAL A 19 -1.59 20.12 -41.30
N ILE A 20 -2.78 20.71 -41.05
CA ILE A 20 -3.59 20.33 -39.89
C ILE A 20 -4.11 18.89 -39.98
N ALA A 21 -4.41 18.37 -41.18
CA ALA A 21 -4.79 16.99 -41.39
C ALA A 21 -3.63 16.02 -41.03
N ILE A 22 -2.40 16.32 -41.48
CA ILE A 22 -1.23 15.49 -41.12
C ILE A 22 -0.96 15.52 -39.62
N ILE A 23 -1.00 16.71 -38.99
CA ILE A 23 -0.82 16.86 -37.54
C ILE A 23 -1.91 16.07 -36.81
N GLY A 24 -3.17 16.15 -37.26
CA GLY A 24 -4.28 15.40 -36.66
C GLY A 24 -4.07 13.88 -36.69
N ILE A 25 -3.61 13.35 -37.83
CA ILE A 25 -3.30 11.93 -37.98
C ILE A 25 -2.13 11.54 -37.06
N LEU A 26 -1.07 12.32 -36.99
CA LEU A 26 0.08 12.05 -36.14
C LEU A 26 -0.32 12.03 -34.66
N ILE A 27 -1.10 13.01 -34.20
CA ILE A 27 -1.59 13.08 -32.80
C ILE A 27 -2.49 11.88 -32.50
N ALA A 28 -3.40 11.51 -33.41
CA ALA A 28 -4.31 10.38 -33.22
C ALA A 28 -3.58 9.05 -33.06
N LEU A 29 -2.45 8.86 -33.73
CA LEU A 29 -1.62 7.67 -33.60
C LEU A 29 -0.69 7.71 -32.38
N LEU A 30 -0.18 8.89 -32.02
CA LEU A 30 0.77 9.02 -30.92
C LEU A 30 0.08 9.01 -29.54
N LEU A 31 -1.13 9.57 -29.40
CA LEU A 31 -1.79 9.73 -28.11
C LEU A 31 -2.01 8.41 -27.36
N PRO A 32 -2.53 7.32 -27.98
CA PRO A 32 -2.66 6.03 -27.31
C PRO A 32 -1.32 5.44 -26.89
N ALA A 33 -0.30 5.53 -27.74
CA ALA A 33 1.02 5.00 -27.44
C ALA A 33 1.70 5.73 -26.27
N VAL A 34 1.58 7.06 -26.20
CA VAL A 34 2.10 7.87 -25.09
C VAL A 34 1.38 7.52 -23.77
N GLN A 35 0.06 7.31 -23.78
CA GLN A 35 -0.67 6.93 -22.58
C GLN A 35 -0.27 5.55 -22.11
N ALA A 36 -0.13 4.57 -23.00
CA ALA A 36 0.35 3.23 -22.64
C ALA A 36 1.78 3.27 -22.05
N ALA A 37 2.68 4.04 -22.66
CA ALA A 37 4.05 4.21 -22.14
C ALA A 37 4.07 4.86 -20.74
N ARG A 38 3.23 5.87 -20.51
CA ARG A 38 3.10 6.51 -19.19
C ARG A 38 2.59 5.54 -18.13
N GLU A 39 1.59 4.72 -18.45
CA GLU A 39 1.07 3.73 -17.51
C GLU A 39 2.10 2.63 -17.20
N ALA A 40 2.83 2.17 -18.22
CA ALA A 40 3.94 1.24 -18.00
C ALA A 40 5.01 1.81 -17.07
N ALA A 41 5.36 3.10 -17.24
CA ALA A 41 6.31 3.79 -16.37
C ALA A 41 5.79 3.90 -14.93
N ARG A 42 4.49 4.20 -14.73
CA ARG A 42 3.88 4.24 -13.38
C ARG A 42 3.89 2.86 -12.71
N ARG A 43 3.58 1.78 -13.45
CA ARG A 43 3.69 0.40 -12.94
C ARG A 43 5.10 0.05 -12.49
N LEU A 44 6.10 0.39 -13.30
CA LEU A 44 7.51 0.18 -12.91
C LEU A 44 7.86 0.95 -11.64
N GLN A 45 7.32 2.13 -11.43
CA GLN A 45 7.54 2.88 -10.20
C GLN A 45 6.86 2.22 -9.00
N CYS A 46 5.64 1.65 -9.14
CA CYS A 46 5.01 0.86 -8.06
C CYS A 46 5.86 -0.37 -7.70
N VAL A 47 6.43 -1.07 -8.69
CA VAL A 47 7.39 -2.17 -8.44
C VAL A 47 8.63 -1.69 -7.72
N ASN A 48 9.20 -0.55 -8.12
CA ASN A 48 10.39 0.01 -7.47
C ASN A 48 10.10 0.46 -6.02
N ASN A 49 8.91 0.98 -5.74
CA ASN A 49 8.49 1.31 -4.38
C ASN A 49 8.46 0.05 -3.50
N LEU A 50 7.88 -1.06 -4.00
CA LEU A 50 7.89 -2.34 -3.29
C LEU A 50 9.30 -2.87 -3.07
N LYS A 51 10.21 -2.74 -4.06
CA LYS A 51 11.62 -3.12 -3.89
C LYS A 51 12.33 -2.30 -2.83
N GLN A 52 12.07 -0.98 -2.75
CA GLN A 52 12.62 -0.12 -1.72
C GLN A 52 12.12 -0.52 -0.32
N MET A 53 10.82 -0.81 -0.19
CA MET A 53 10.25 -1.34 1.05
C MET A 53 10.86 -2.69 1.40
N GLY A 54 11.03 -3.60 0.42
CA GLY A 54 11.67 -4.89 0.62
C GLY A 54 13.09 -4.78 1.14
N LEU A 55 13.88 -3.89 0.56
CA LEU A 55 15.25 -3.64 1.02
C LEU A 55 15.26 -3.09 2.46
N ALA A 56 14.34 -2.18 2.80
CA ALA A 56 14.23 -1.65 4.15
C ALA A 56 13.77 -2.72 5.17
N ILE A 57 12.87 -3.62 4.79
CA ILE A 57 12.44 -4.78 5.62
C ILE A 57 13.60 -5.73 5.85
N ILE A 58 14.37 -6.07 4.81
CA ILE A 58 15.54 -6.96 4.92
C ILE A 58 16.63 -6.31 5.79
N ASN A 59 16.87 -5.02 5.64
CA ASN A 59 17.82 -4.28 6.47
C ASN A 59 17.36 -4.24 7.94
N HIS A 60 16.06 -4.05 8.20
CA HIS A 60 15.48 -4.14 9.54
C HIS A 60 15.73 -5.52 10.16
N ASN A 61 15.39 -6.59 9.40
CA ASN A 61 15.61 -7.97 9.86
C ASN A 61 17.10 -8.26 10.11
N SER A 62 17.98 -7.79 9.24
CA SER A 62 19.43 -7.96 9.41
C SER A 62 19.97 -7.25 10.64
N ALA A 63 19.40 -6.09 11.01
CA ALA A 63 19.83 -5.30 12.16
C ALA A 63 19.27 -5.84 13.49
N LEU A 64 18.01 -6.28 13.50
CA LEU A 64 17.28 -6.66 14.71
C LEU A 64 17.07 -8.18 14.88
N ASN A 65 17.41 -8.96 13.84
CA ASN A 65 17.20 -10.41 13.77
C ASN A 65 15.71 -10.81 13.90
N GLU A 66 14.82 -9.88 13.48
CA GLU A 66 13.37 -10.06 13.42
C GLU A 66 12.75 -9.17 12.33
N TYR A 67 11.68 -9.63 11.70
CA TYR A 67 10.90 -8.83 10.76
C TYR A 67 10.11 -7.73 11.47
N PRO A 68 9.78 -6.61 10.79
CA PRO A 68 8.94 -5.58 11.39
C PRO A 68 7.53 -6.12 11.68
N THR A 69 6.87 -5.57 12.68
CA THR A 69 5.54 -5.98 13.12
C THR A 69 4.46 -5.02 12.66
N GLY A 70 3.21 -5.46 12.62
CA GLY A 70 2.05 -4.62 12.31
C GLY A 70 1.61 -3.70 13.44
N GLY A 71 2.37 -3.62 14.53
CA GLY A 71 2.01 -2.82 15.70
C GLY A 71 0.98 -3.48 16.61
N THR A 72 0.51 -2.73 17.61
CA THR A 72 -0.36 -3.26 18.66
C THR A 72 -1.84 -3.18 18.30
N GLU A 73 -2.32 -2.00 17.93
CA GLU A 73 -3.75 -1.70 17.72
C GLU A 73 -3.96 -0.57 16.71
N PRO A 74 -5.15 -0.50 16.10
CA PRO A 74 -5.55 0.61 15.26
C PRO A 74 -5.69 1.89 16.08
N TRP A 75 -5.64 3.03 15.38
CA TRP A 75 -5.83 4.38 15.95
C TRP A 75 -4.98 4.65 17.18
N HIS A 76 -3.74 4.27 17.09
CA HIS A 76 -2.78 4.34 18.19
C HIS A 76 -2.86 5.68 18.93
N ASP A 77 -3.45 5.67 20.11
CA ASP A 77 -3.59 6.88 20.93
C ASP A 77 -2.24 7.20 21.58
N GLN A 78 -1.81 8.42 21.39
CA GLN A 78 -0.50 8.96 21.73
C GLN A 78 -0.25 9.09 23.25
N GLY A 79 -1.10 8.51 24.05
CA GLY A 79 -1.02 8.52 25.51
C GLY A 79 -0.75 7.17 26.15
N SER A 80 -0.76 6.08 25.36
CA SER A 80 -0.52 4.77 25.96
C SER A 80 0.98 4.54 26.17
N ALA A 81 1.34 3.91 27.30
CA ALA A 81 2.73 3.60 27.62
C ALA A 81 3.39 2.65 26.57
N ASP A 82 2.59 1.92 25.80
CA ASP A 82 3.05 1.03 24.74
C ASP A 82 3.51 1.78 23.48
N SER A 83 3.03 3.01 23.26
CA SER A 83 3.52 3.90 22.19
C SER A 83 4.99 4.29 22.39
N LEU A 84 5.42 4.36 23.64
CA LEU A 84 6.76 4.82 24.03
C LEU A 84 7.91 3.85 23.67
N HIS A 85 7.63 2.64 23.23
CA HIS A 85 8.67 1.63 22.99
C HIS A 85 8.88 1.24 21.52
N GLY A 86 8.36 2.02 20.56
CA GLY A 86 8.58 1.78 19.13
C GLY A 86 7.86 0.57 18.54
N LYS A 87 7.32 -0.33 19.38
CA LYS A 87 6.61 -1.55 18.95
C LYS A 87 5.11 -1.37 18.78
N GLY A 88 4.54 -0.24 19.18
CA GLY A 88 3.13 0.09 19.01
C GLY A 88 2.77 0.45 17.57
N TYR A 89 3.71 0.99 16.83
CA TYR A 89 3.53 1.40 15.44
C TYR A 89 3.67 0.24 14.47
N GLY A 90 2.98 0.36 13.33
CA GLY A 90 3.03 -0.62 12.27
C GLY A 90 4.38 -0.65 11.54
N TRP A 91 4.54 -1.65 10.71
CA TRP A 91 5.74 -1.97 9.96
C TRP A 91 6.26 -0.79 9.10
N MET A 92 5.38 0.03 8.56
CA MET A 92 5.75 1.18 7.74
C MET A 92 6.60 2.19 8.51
N VAL A 93 6.29 2.43 9.79
CA VAL A 93 7.11 3.29 10.66
C VAL A 93 8.43 2.61 11.00
N GLN A 94 8.39 1.32 11.32
CA GLN A 94 9.56 0.56 11.78
C GLN A 94 10.65 0.44 10.70
N ILE A 95 10.31 0.44 9.41
CA ILE A 95 11.28 0.32 8.32
C ILE A 95 11.91 1.65 7.89
N LEU A 96 11.36 2.81 8.28
CA LEU A 96 11.91 4.12 7.87
C LEU A 96 13.39 4.33 8.21
N PRO A 97 13.89 3.92 9.40
CA PRO A 97 15.31 4.04 9.75
C PRO A 97 16.23 3.24 8.81
N TYR A 98 15.69 2.24 8.14
CA TYR A 98 16.43 1.31 7.28
C TYR A 98 16.23 1.61 5.79
N ALA A 99 15.43 2.61 5.44
CA ALA A 99 15.28 3.08 4.08
C ALA A 99 16.54 3.83 3.63
N GLU A 100 16.98 3.63 2.39
CA GLU A 100 18.15 4.32 1.81
C GLU A 100 17.84 5.79 1.45
N ASN A 101 17.22 6.51 2.39
CA ASN A 101 16.84 7.91 2.21
C ASN A 101 16.97 8.67 3.53
N ALA A 102 17.94 9.58 3.60
CA ALA A 102 18.23 10.36 4.81
C ALA A 102 17.01 11.17 5.31
N ALA A 103 16.17 11.66 4.40
CA ALA A 103 14.96 12.39 4.78
C ALA A 103 13.93 11.48 5.48
N LEU A 104 13.78 10.23 5.01
CA LEU A 104 12.90 9.24 5.65
C LEU A 104 13.45 8.79 7.00
N GLN A 105 14.76 8.61 7.11
CA GLN A 105 15.42 8.30 8.38
C GLN A 105 15.23 9.45 9.38
N GLU A 106 15.29 10.70 8.94
CA GLU A 106 15.06 11.86 9.81
C GLU A 106 13.61 11.93 10.33
N ILE A 107 12.61 11.63 9.48
CA ILE A 107 11.19 11.57 9.88
C ILE A 107 10.98 10.57 11.02
N SER A 108 11.69 9.44 11.03
CA SER A 108 11.54 8.42 12.07
C SER A 108 12.15 8.80 13.42
N LYS A 109 13.04 9.80 13.44
CA LYS A 109 13.68 10.24 14.68
C LYS A 109 12.70 10.97 15.60
N GLY A 110 12.56 10.44 16.80
CA GLY A 110 11.69 11.03 17.82
C GLY A 110 10.20 10.75 17.66
N TYR A 111 9.79 10.05 16.60
CA TYR A 111 8.41 9.61 16.49
C TYR A 111 8.11 8.55 17.55
N GLY A 112 6.98 8.68 18.26
CA GLY A 112 6.65 7.78 19.34
C GLY A 112 7.41 8.00 20.66
N MET A 113 8.19 9.05 20.76
CA MET A 113 8.95 9.41 21.98
C MET A 113 8.13 10.24 22.98
N GLY A 114 6.80 10.26 22.83
CA GLY A 114 5.89 11.01 23.71
C GLY A 114 5.75 12.50 23.38
N ASN A 115 6.28 12.95 22.25
CA ASN A 115 6.10 14.31 21.76
C ASN A 115 4.94 14.39 20.77
N ARG A 116 3.72 14.62 21.28
CA ARG A 116 2.50 14.68 20.49
C ARG A 116 2.58 15.63 19.29
N GLN A 117 3.24 16.78 19.41
CA GLN A 117 3.34 17.73 18.30
C GLN A 117 4.20 17.17 17.16
N LEU A 118 5.32 16.51 17.51
CA LEU A 118 6.18 15.87 16.54
C LEU A 118 5.44 14.70 15.84
N ASP A 119 4.70 13.91 16.61
CA ASP A 119 3.92 12.78 16.06
C ASP A 119 2.86 13.27 15.06
N LEU A 120 2.17 14.38 15.34
CA LEU A 120 1.21 14.98 14.42
C LEU A 120 1.86 15.52 13.15
N GLU A 121 3.06 16.10 13.24
CA GLU A 121 3.83 16.55 12.08
C GLU A 121 4.28 15.36 11.20
N VAL A 122 4.72 14.27 11.83
CA VAL A 122 5.13 13.05 11.13
C VAL A 122 3.94 12.41 10.42
N ARG A 123 2.78 12.27 11.08
CA ARG A 123 1.57 11.67 10.50
C ARG A 123 1.11 12.33 9.20
N LYS A 124 1.18 13.65 9.12
CA LYS A 124 0.78 14.40 7.92
C LYS A 124 1.84 14.43 6.82
N THR A 125 3.03 13.85 7.06
CA THR A 125 4.12 13.85 6.09
C THR A 125 3.95 12.71 5.08
N PRO A 126 3.71 12.99 3.79
CA PRO A 126 3.65 11.95 2.78
C PRO A 126 5.02 11.31 2.55
N VAL A 127 5.10 10.00 2.58
CA VAL A 127 6.30 9.24 2.25
C VAL A 127 6.17 8.71 0.82
N PRO A 128 6.97 9.20 -0.14
CA PRO A 128 6.77 8.90 -1.57
C PRO A 128 6.73 7.41 -1.92
N MET A 129 7.53 6.57 -1.26
CA MET A 129 7.54 5.13 -1.53
C MET A 129 6.25 4.41 -1.09
N TYR A 130 5.38 5.06 -0.30
CA TYR A 130 4.10 4.47 0.14
C TYR A 130 2.94 4.80 -0.78
N PHE A 131 3.17 5.50 -1.90
CA PHE A 131 2.14 5.84 -2.87
C PHE A 131 2.37 5.15 -4.22
N CYS A 132 1.30 4.60 -4.78
CA CYS A 132 1.30 4.10 -6.16
C CYS A 132 0.95 5.25 -7.11
N PRO A 133 1.85 5.66 -8.03
CA PRO A 133 1.62 6.79 -8.93
C PRO A 133 0.51 6.57 -9.96
N SER A 134 0.03 5.35 -10.14
CA SER A 134 -1.18 5.06 -10.94
C SER A 134 -2.46 5.37 -10.17
N ARG A 135 -2.38 5.55 -8.85
CA ARG A 135 -3.52 5.85 -7.99
C ARG A 135 -3.52 7.29 -7.51
N ARG A 136 -2.51 7.68 -6.75
CA ARG A 136 -2.42 9.00 -6.10
C ARG A 136 -0.98 9.34 -5.72
N GLN A 137 -0.74 10.60 -5.35
CA GLN A 137 0.56 11.04 -4.86
C GLN A 137 0.38 12.00 -3.70
N GLY A 138 1.03 11.72 -2.56
CA GLY A 138 1.14 12.64 -1.44
C GLY A 138 -0.19 13.10 -0.81
N VAL A 139 -1.21 12.25 -0.80
CA VAL A 139 -2.53 12.61 -0.26
C VAL A 139 -2.50 12.63 1.26
N VAL A 140 -2.94 13.76 1.83
CA VAL A 140 -3.13 13.95 3.26
C VAL A 140 -4.62 14.13 3.52
N ARG A 141 -5.21 13.20 4.28
CA ARG A 141 -6.60 13.28 4.71
C ARG A 141 -6.70 14.13 5.97
N VAL A 142 -7.68 15.03 6.02
CA VAL A 142 -8.03 15.79 7.23
C VAL A 142 -9.44 15.42 7.64
N ILE A 143 -9.62 14.95 8.86
CA ILE A 143 -10.93 14.62 9.43
C ILE A 143 -11.27 15.70 10.47
N PRO A 144 -12.24 16.61 10.18
CA PRO A 144 -12.57 17.68 11.11
C PRO A 144 -13.18 17.13 12.40
N ALA A 145 -12.62 17.51 13.54
CA ALA A 145 -13.21 17.43 14.89
C ALA A 145 -13.80 16.06 15.33
N SER A 146 -13.56 14.97 14.64
CA SER A 146 -13.91 13.65 15.11
C SER A 146 -12.87 13.15 16.12
N ALA A 147 -13.22 12.14 16.91
CA ALA A 147 -12.34 11.51 17.91
C ALA A 147 -11.07 10.88 17.32
N GLU A 148 -10.89 10.94 16.02
CA GLU A 148 -9.74 10.41 15.30
C GLU A 148 -8.58 11.42 15.30
N ASN A 149 -7.39 10.93 15.50
CA ASN A 149 -6.15 11.72 15.63
C ASN A 149 -5.69 12.42 14.31
N CYS A 150 -6.53 12.48 13.28
CA CYS A 150 -6.25 13.08 11.98
C CYS A 150 -6.79 14.51 11.79
N SER A 151 -7.15 15.21 12.86
CA SER A 151 -7.64 16.59 12.76
C SER A 151 -6.64 17.57 12.15
N GLN A 152 -5.34 17.29 12.23
CA GLN A 152 -4.26 18.03 11.58
C GLN A 152 -3.79 17.41 10.26
N GLY A 153 -4.31 16.26 9.91
CA GLY A 153 -4.01 15.51 8.70
C GLY A 153 -3.26 14.21 8.96
N CYS A 154 -3.59 13.18 8.18
CA CYS A 154 -2.89 11.91 8.11
C CYS A 154 -2.54 11.61 6.66
N ALA A 155 -1.28 11.31 6.38
CA ALA A 155 -0.84 10.95 5.05
C ALA A 155 -1.22 9.50 4.75
N LEU A 156 -2.01 9.30 3.71
CA LEU A 156 -2.49 8.00 3.28
C LEU A 156 -1.34 7.13 2.71
N ASN A 157 -1.65 5.89 2.37
CA ASN A 157 -0.70 4.94 1.77
C ASN A 157 -1.44 3.97 0.83
N ASP A 158 -0.71 3.29 -0.04
CA ASP A 158 -1.27 2.40 -1.08
C ASP A 158 -0.84 0.94 -0.96
N TYR A 159 -0.05 0.61 0.04
CA TYR A 159 0.50 -0.72 0.28
C TYR A 159 0.09 -1.25 1.65
N ALA A 160 0.04 -2.56 1.79
CA ALA A 160 -0.28 -3.20 3.07
C ALA A 160 0.51 -4.50 3.25
N GLY A 161 0.80 -4.83 4.50
CA GLY A 161 1.36 -6.11 4.90
C GLY A 161 0.35 -7.26 4.76
N ALA A 162 0.84 -8.44 4.46
CA ALA A 162 0.02 -9.62 4.26
C ALA A 162 -0.21 -10.39 5.57
N THR A 163 -1.47 -10.77 5.79
CA THR A 163 -1.84 -11.73 6.83
C THR A 163 -2.83 -12.76 6.27
N PRO A 164 -2.61 -14.08 6.49
CA PRO A 164 -3.48 -15.12 5.94
C PRO A 164 -4.75 -15.32 6.76
N ALA A 165 -5.76 -15.91 6.11
CA ALA A 165 -6.91 -16.48 6.79
C ALA A 165 -6.53 -17.77 7.51
N ASN A 166 -7.09 -17.98 8.70
CA ASN A 166 -7.00 -19.27 9.38
C ASN A 166 -7.99 -20.29 8.82
N THR A 167 -8.97 -19.86 8.06
CA THR A 167 -9.94 -20.70 7.36
C THR A 167 -10.35 -20.05 6.05
N LEU A 168 -10.57 -20.84 5.03
CA LEU A 168 -11.12 -20.43 3.74
C LEU A 168 -12.61 -20.72 3.61
N ASP A 169 -13.30 -21.09 4.69
CA ASP A 169 -14.75 -21.25 4.71
C ASP A 169 -15.42 -19.90 4.41
N PRO A 170 -16.09 -19.72 3.26
CA PRO A 170 -16.73 -18.46 2.87
C PRO A 170 -17.77 -17.97 3.88
N ALA A 171 -18.39 -18.88 4.62
CA ALA A 171 -19.34 -18.54 5.68
C ALA A 171 -18.68 -17.87 6.91
N ASN A 172 -17.39 -18.10 7.09
CA ASN A 172 -16.63 -17.63 8.24
C ASN A 172 -15.59 -16.56 7.88
N LEU A 173 -15.25 -16.36 6.59
CA LEU A 173 -14.28 -15.35 6.16
C LEU A 173 -14.67 -13.94 6.64
N SER A 174 -15.94 -13.56 6.47
CA SER A 174 -16.45 -12.27 6.94
C SER A 174 -16.61 -12.15 8.45
N ARG A 175 -16.53 -13.28 9.15
CA ARG A 175 -16.66 -13.39 10.60
C ARG A 175 -15.37 -13.86 11.23
N ASP A 176 -14.27 -13.96 10.44
CA ASP A 176 -13.00 -14.34 11.04
C ASP A 176 -12.58 -13.24 12.02
N PRO A 177 -12.85 -13.47 13.32
CA PRO A 177 -12.69 -12.47 14.35
C PRO A 177 -11.23 -12.12 14.61
N TRP A 178 -10.31 -12.80 13.93
CA TRP A 178 -8.88 -12.72 14.19
C TRP A 178 -8.23 -11.48 13.63
N TYR A 179 -8.71 -11.02 12.47
CA TYR A 179 -8.17 -9.83 11.85
C TYR A 179 -8.52 -8.58 12.68
N TRP A 180 -9.80 -8.46 13.04
CA TRP A 180 -10.34 -7.32 13.78
C TRP A 180 -10.58 -7.55 15.27
N GLN A 181 -10.75 -8.79 15.73
CA GLN A 181 -11.02 -9.05 17.13
C GLN A 181 -9.76 -8.99 18.00
N GLY A 182 -9.06 -8.04 17.79
CA GLY A 182 -8.33 -7.47 18.87
C GLY A 182 -8.88 -6.10 19.08
N THR A 183 -10.10 -5.88 18.62
CA THR A 183 -10.91 -4.69 18.82
C THR A 183 -10.12 -3.38 18.85
N ALA A 184 -10.71 -2.35 18.38
CA ALA A 184 -10.31 -0.98 18.57
C ALA A 184 -9.90 -0.59 20.01
N HIS A 185 -9.81 -1.52 20.93
CA HIS A 185 -9.55 -1.31 22.37
C HIS A 185 -8.86 -2.49 23.06
N GLY A 186 -7.83 -3.08 22.48
CA GLY A 186 -6.77 -3.71 23.27
C GLY A 186 -6.96 -5.15 23.74
N THR A 187 -8.01 -5.88 23.43
CA THR A 187 -8.09 -7.29 23.83
C THR A 187 -7.63 -8.23 22.72
N VAL A 188 -6.31 -8.44 22.65
CA VAL A 188 -5.75 -9.59 21.94
C VAL A 188 -6.21 -10.88 22.63
N LYS A 189 -6.83 -11.78 21.86
CA LYS A 189 -7.19 -13.09 22.41
C LYS A 189 -5.91 -13.92 22.61
N PRO A 190 -5.62 -14.36 23.84
CA PRO A 190 -4.46 -15.21 24.12
C PRO A 190 -4.48 -16.49 23.27
N GLY A 191 -3.31 -16.95 22.87
CA GLY A 191 -3.13 -18.23 22.17
C GLY A 191 -3.45 -18.22 20.68
N LYS A 192 -3.50 -17.05 20.02
CA LYS A 192 -3.65 -16.94 18.57
C LYS A 192 -2.34 -16.57 17.91
N THR A 193 -2.06 -17.25 16.82
CA THR A 193 -0.83 -17.08 16.04
C THR A 193 -1.16 -16.35 14.75
N TYR A 194 -0.47 -15.25 14.50
CA TYR A 194 -0.52 -14.57 13.20
C TYR A 194 0.51 -15.22 12.29
N LEU A 195 0.07 -15.83 11.21
CA LEU A 195 0.89 -16.69 10.36
C LEU A 195 1.51 -15.94 9.16
N GLY A 196 1.28 -14.64 9.04
CA GLY A 196 2.03 -13.79 8.10
C GLY A 196 3.44 -13.49 8.60
N VAL A 197 4.28 -12.94 7.74
CA VAL A 197 5.62 -12.45 8.13
C VAL A 197 5.49 -11.23 9.03
N ILE A 198 4.57 -10.32 8.73
CA ILE A 198 4.24 -9.18 9.60
C ILE A 198 3.21 -9.65 10.63
N THR A 199 3.61 -9.75 11.88
CA THR A 199 2.77 -10.23 12.98
C THR A 199 2.24 -9.08 13.84
N ARG A 200 1.15 -9.32 14.59
CA ARG A 200 0.64 -8.34 15.56
C ARG A 200 1.41 -8.41 16.87
N THR A 201 2.00 -7.30 17.31
CA THR A 201 3.00 -7.21 18.37
C THR A 201 2.58 -7.85 19.70
N VAL A 202 1.34 -7.62 20.16
CA VAL A 202 0.87 -8.15 21.45
C VAL A 202 0.29 -9.56 21.37
N ALA A 203 0.07 -10.08 20.18
CA ALA A 203 -0.56 -11.37 19.94
C ALA A 203 0.43 -12.47 19.57
N SER A 204 1.53 -12.09 18.93
CA SER A 204 2.56 -13.00 18.46
C SER A 204 3.93 -12.35 18.60
N PRO A 205 4.99 -13.13 18.82
CA PRO A 205 6.35 -12.62 18.68
C PRO A 205 6.58 -12.13 17.24
N ALA A 206 7.54 -11.23 17.06
CA ALA A 206 8.01 -10.86 15.75
C ALA A 206 8.54 -12.09 14.99
N CYS A 207 8.26 -12.16 13.71
CA CYS A 207 8.71 -13.25 12.84
C CYS A 207 10.22 -13.19 12.67
N LYS A 208 10.87 -14.34 12.63
CA LYS A 208 12.29 -14.52 12.32
C LYS A 208 12.46 -15.32 11.02
N ASP A 209 13.64 -15.28 10.43
CA ASP A 209 13.94 -16.08 9.23
C ASP A 209 13.63 -17.57 9.42
N SER A 210 13.92 -18.11 10.62
CA SER A 210 13.63 -19.50 10.98
C SER A 210 12.14 -19.87 10.98
N ASP A 211 11.26 -18.89 11.08
CA ASP A 211 9.80 -19.10 11.14
C ASP A 211 9.18 -19.17 9.76
N ILE A 212 9.93 -18.83 8.69
CA ILE A 212 9.49 -18.88 7.29
C ILE A 212 9.88 -20.25 6.70
N THR A 213 9.07 -21.26 6.98
CA THR A 213 9.39 -22.64 6.59
C THR A 213 9.03 -22.97 5.14
N ASP A 214 8.10 -22.21 4.53
CA ASP A 214 7.64 -22.44 3.17
C ASP A 214 8.57 -21.79 2.13
N GLY A 215 9.58 -21.06 2.61
CA GLY A 215 10.62 -20.42 1.80
C GLY A 215 10.33 -18.93 1.55
N HIS A 216 11.37 -18.13 1.66
CA HIS A 216 11.30 -16.67 1.53
C HIS A 216 10.78 -16.20 0.16
N SER A 217 11.06 -16.94 -0.91
CA SER A 217 10.59 -16.63 -2.26
C SER A 217 9.13 -17.00 -2.52
N HIS A 218 8.48 -17.73 -1.62
CA HIS A 218 7.09 -18.15 -1.72
C HIS A 218 6.17 -17.44 -0.72
N THR A 219 6.74 -16.66 0.20
CA THR A 219 5.97 -16.00 1.25
C THR A 219 5.86 -14.50 0.97
N MET A 220 4.64 -14.05 0.70
CA MET A 220 4.30 -12.65 0.43
C MET A 220 4.32 -11.83 1.73
N VAL A 221 5.00 -10.70 1.70
CA VAL A 221 5.12 -9.81 2.87
C VAL A 221 4.27 -8.56 2.73
N VAL A 222 4.32 -7.90 1.56
CA VAL A 222 3.62 -6.63 1.28
C VAL A 222 3.06 -6.67 -0.13
N SER A 223 1.89 -6.07 -0.33
CA SER A 223 1.32 -5.86 -1.65
C SER A 223 0.52 -4.55 -1.72
N GLU A 224 0.07 -4.18 -2.92
CA GLU A 224 -0.84 -3.06 -3.11
C GLU A 224 -2.19 -3.39 -2.49
N LYS A 225 -2.79 -2.45 -1.74
CA LYS A 225 -4.10 -2.61 -1.10
C LYS A 225 -5.22 -2.13 -2.03
N ARG A 226 -6.37 -2.79 -2.03
CA ARG A 226 -7.55 -2.37 -2.79
C ARG A 226 -8.18 -1.13 -2.19
N VAL A 227 -8.52 -0.13 -3.02
CA VAL A 227 -9.12 1.15 -2.60
C VAL A 227 -10.26 1.52 -3.56
N HIS A 228 -11.25 2.28 -3.09
CA HIS A 228 -12.27 2.86 -3.96
C HIS A 228 -11.69 3.98 -4.83
N THR A 229 -11.94 3.94 -6.15
CA THR A 229 -11.42 4.95 -7.08
C THR A 229 -11.93 6.36 -6.80
N ASN A 230 -13.17 6.50 -6.30
CA ASN A 230 -13.75 7.78 -5.87
C ASN A 230 -13.25 8.25 -4.50
N ARG A 231 -12.41 7.46 -3.81
CA ARG A 231 -11.85 7.77 -2.49
C ARG A 231 -10.35 8.06 -2.52
N TYR A 232 -9.71 8.00 -3.67
CA TYR A 232 -8.26 8.22 -3.80
C TYR A 232 -7.75 9.49 -3.13
N GLN A 233 -8.54 10.57 -3.15
CA GLN A 233 -8.14 11.88 -2.64
C GLN A 233 -8.67 12.18 -1.23
N ILE A 234 -9.61 11.39 -0.72
CA ILE A 234 -10.30 11.68 0.54
C ILE A 234 -10.23 10.56 1.56
N GLY A 235 -9.72 9.39 1.16
CA GLY A 235 -9.67 8.21 2.01
C GLY A 235 -11.05 7.62 2.34
N ASP A 236 -11.04 6.53 3.10
CA ASP A 236 -12.22 5.81 3.58
C ASP A 236 -11.91 5.24 4.98
N TRP A 237 -12.81 4.51 5.65
CA TRP A 237 -12.62 3.94 6.99
C TRP A 237 -11.46 2.91 7.06
N HIS A 238 -11.07 2.34 5.95
CA HIS A 238 -9.93 1.41 5.80
C HIS A 238 -8.75 2.04 5.04
N ASP A 239 -8.72 3.35 4.95
CA ASP A 239 -7.70 4.18 4.33
C ASP A 239 -7.85 5.59 4.91
N ASP A 240 -7.71 5.71 6.25
CA ASP A 240 -8.01 6.94 6.97
C ASP A 240 -6.88 7.49 7.84
N ILE A 241 -6.14 6.66 8.55
CA ILE A 241 -4.99 7.06 9.37
C ILE A 241 -3.68 6.97 8.58
N GLY A 242 -3.64 6.04 7.62
CA GLY A 242 -2.51 5.90 6.71
C GLY A 242 -1.32 5.17 7.30
N TRP A 243 -0.11 5.52 6.83
CA TRP A 243 1.11 4.73 7.07
C TRP A 243 1.60 4.72 8.52
N THR A 244 1.12 5.62 9.36
CA THR A 244 1.52 5.68 10.78
C THR A 244 0.67 4.84 11.70
N ASP A 245 -0.32 4.13 11.17
CA ASP A 245 -1.21 3.31 11.97
C ASP A 245 -0.52 2.06 12.55
N GLY A 246 -1.18 1.43 13.52
CA GLY A 246 -0.84 0.12 14.04
C GLY A 246 -1.54 -1.00 13.27
N TRP A 247 -1.94 -2.09 13.95
CA TRP A 247 -2.63 -3.22 13.32
C TRP A 247 -4.04 -2.83 12.85
N ASP A 248 -4.11 -2.35 11.64
CA ASP A 248 -5.31 -1.80 11.00
C ASP A 248 -5.34 -2.12 9.50
N PRO A 249 -6.51 -2.15 8.83
CA PRO A 249 -6.59 -2.27 7.37
C PRO A 249 -5.86 -1.21 6.59
N ASP A 250 -5.52 -0.09 7.19
CA ASP A 250 -4.69 0.92 6.54
C ASP A 250 -3.35 0.37 6.11
N ILE A 251 -2.73 -0.45 6.95
CA ILE A 251 -1.39 -0.99 6.75
C ILE A 251 -1.33 -2.52 6.65
N MET A 252 -2.44 -3.23 6.92
CA MET A 252 -2.53 -4.69 6.85
C MET A 252 -3.71 -5.13 6.00
N ARG A 253 -3.55 -6.19 5.20
CA ARG A 253 -4.60 -6.77 4.37
C ARG A 253 -4.58 -8.29 4.44
N TYR A 254 -5.66 -8.89 3.98
CA TYR A 254 -6.01 -10.27 4.25
C TYR A 254 -5.99 -11.11 2.97
N THR A 255 -5.19 -12.17 2.94
CA THR A 255 -5.12 -13.06 1.77
C THR A 255 -6.25 -14.09 1.73
N GLY A 256 -7.11 -14.13 2.76
CA GLY A 256 -8.32 -14.93 2.76
C GLY A 256 -9.45 -14.39 1.86
N TYR A 257 -9.28 -13.23 1.24
CA TYR A 257 -10.18 -12.70 0.23
C TYR A 257 -9.51 -12.66 -1.13
N PRO A 258 -10.22 -12.96 -2.23
CA PRO A 258 -9.63 -12.89 -3.56
C PRO A 258 -9.16 -11.46 -3.84
N PRO A 259 -7.98 -11.27 -4.42
CA PRO A 259 -7.51 -9.97 -4.82
C PRO A 259 -8.36 -9.43 -5.98
N ALA A 260 -8.51 -8.11 -6.09
CA ALA A 260 -9.31 -7.52 -7.15
C ALA A 260 -8.86 -6.11 -7.50
N PRO A 261 -9.11 -5.60 -8.72
CA PRO A 261 -8.77 -4.24 -9.08
C PRO A 261 -9.59 -3.22 -8.26
N ASP A 262 -9.06 -2.01 -8.17
CA ASP A 262 -9.80 -0.88 -7.60
C ASP A 262 -11.10 -0.64 -8.37
N VAL A 263 -12.16 -0.31 -7.66
CA VAL A 263 -13.47 -0.11 -8.25
C VAL A 263 -14.12 1.17 -7.75
N ASN A 264 -14.99 1.73 -8.59
CA ASN A 264 -15.91 2.78 -8.19
C ASN A 264 -17.24 2.13 -7.80
N GLN A 265 -17.38 1.72 -6.55
CA GLN A 265 -18.68 1.31 -6.03
C GLN A 265 -19.37 2.52 -5.39
N GLY A 266 -20.56 2.83 -5.87
CA GLY A 266 -21.29 4.01 -5.48
C GLY A 266 -21.81 3.91 -4.04
N GLY A 267 -21.44 4.88 -3.22
CA GLY A 267 -22.08 5.18 -1.95
C GLY A 267 -21.25 4.84 -0.71
N THR A 268 -21.30 5.74 0.24
CA THR A 268 -20.60 5.70 1.53
C THR A 268 -21.12 4.63 2.50
N ASN A 269 -22.18 3.91 2.13
CA ASN A 269 -22.88 2.95 2.98
C ASN A 269 -23.16 1.62 2.26
N ASP A 270 -22.30 1.21 1.33
CA ASP A 270 -22.46 -0.10 0.71
C ASP A 270 -22.07 -1.19 1.72
N PRO A 271 -23.03 -2.00 2.21
CA PRO A 271 -22.72 -3.12 3.12
C PRO A 271 -21.83 -4.19 2.48
N GLY A 272 -21.79 -4.24 1.13
CA GLY A 272 -20.85 -5.05 0.37
C GLY A 272 -19.42 -4.49 0.38
N SER A 273 -19.23 -3.24 0.76
CA SER A 273 -17.91 -2.59 0.88
C SER A 273 -17.09 -3.10 2.07
N SER A 274 -17.70 -3.83 3.00
CA SER A 274 -17.00 -4.35 4.18
C SER A 274 -15.81 -5.25 3.83
N PHE A 275 -15.84 -5.97 2.71
CA PHE A 275 -14.73 -6.81 2.27
C PHE A 275 -13.63 -6.04 1.56
N LEU A 276 -13.95 -4.93 0.89
CA LEU A 276 -12.99 -4.15 0.13
C LEU A 276 -11.88 -3.61 1.04
N GLY A 277 -12.22 -3.23 2.27
CA GLY A 277 -11.28 -2.79 3.29
C GLY A 277 -10.27 -3.84 3.72
N TYR A 278 -10.46 -5.10 3.39
CA TYR A 278 -9.55 -6.20 3.74
C TYR A 278 -8.84 -6.81 2.55
N GLN A 279 -9.24 -6.46 1.32
CA GLN A 279 -8.69 -7.04 0.09
C GLN A 279 -7.40 -6.37 -0.35
N PHE A 280 -6.52 -7.18 -0.93
CA PHE A 280 -5.45 -6.71 -1.80
C PHE A 280 -5.98 -6.33 -3.18
N GLY A 281 -5.28 -5.44 -3.85
CA GLY A 281 -5.62 -5.01 -5.20
C GLY A 281 -4.90 -3.72 -5.58
N ALA A 282 -5.06 -3.29 -6.83
CA ALA A 282 -4.37 -2.14 -7.36
C ALA A 282 -5.24 -1.34 -8.33
N ALA A 283 -4.75 -0.14 -8.68
CA ALA A 283 -5.29 0.62 -9.82
C ALA A 283 -5.05 -0.06 -11.18
N HIS A 284 -4.20 -1.09 -11.21
CA HIS A 284 -3.89 -1.87 -12.41
C HIS A 284 -5.00 -2.90 -12.67
N THR A 285 -5.39 -3.07 -13.94
CA THR A 285 -6.61 -3.82 -14.30
C THR A 285 -6.47 -5.34 -14.30
N SER A 286 -5.26 -5.87 -14.46
CA SER A 286 -5.05 -7.32 -14.66
C SER A 286 -4.35 -8.02 -13.52
N ALA A 287 -3.53 -7.30 -12.75
CA ALA A 287 -2.72 -7.86 -11.69
C ALA A 287 -2.32 -6.77 -10.69
N MET A 288 -1.97 -7.15 -9.49
CA MET A 288 -1.30 -6.34 -8.49
C MET A 288 0.16 -6.74 -8.36
N ASN A 289 1.01 -5.87 -7.79
CA ASN A 289 2.39 -6.18 -7.48
C ASN A 289 2.52 -6.62 -6.02
N ALA A 290 3.27 -7.68 -5.78
CA ALA A 290 3.51 -8.23 -4.45
C ALA A 290 5.01 -8.40 -4.18
N LEU A 291 5.43 -8.05 -2.96
CA LEU A 291 6.77 -8.21 -2.43
C LEU A 291 6.83 -9.50 -1.60
N PHE A 292 7.87 -10.30 -1.83
CA PHE A 292 8.15 -11.52 -1.10
C PHE A 292 9.27 -11.35 -0.07
N ALA A 293 9.39 -12.31 0.85
CA ALA A 293 10.32 -12.21 1.98
C ALA A 293 11.80 -12.20 1.59
N ASP A 294 12.16 -12.70 0.40
CA ASP A 294 13.50 -12.59 -0.18
C ASP A 294 13.78 -11.24 -0.89
N GLY A 295 12.79 -10.35 -0.94
CA GLY A 295 12.89 -9.02 -1.57
C GLY A 295 12.56 -8.99 -3.06
N HIS A 296 12.22 -10.11 -3.71
CA HIS A 296 11.75 -10.05 -5.07
C HIS A 296 10.30 -9.50 -5.13
N VAL A 297 9.97 -8.90 -6.27
CA VAL A 297 8.61 -8.41 -6.55
C VAL A 297 8.07 -9.15 -7.76
N SER A 298 6.89 -9.75 -7.61
CA SER A 298 6.16 -10.45 -8.67
C SER A 298 4.75 -9.90 -8.85
N GLN A 299 4.17 -10.15 -10.02
CA GLN A 299 2.78 -9.81 -10.30
C GLN A 299 1.87 -10.97 -9.92
N ILE A 300 0.78 -10.66 -9.22
CA ILE A 300 -0.27 -11.61 -8.84
C ILE A 300 -1.53 -11.28 -9.66
N SER A 301 -1.95 -12.25 -10.50
CA SER A 301 -3.21 -12.14 -11.25
C SER A 301 -4.41 -12.09 -10.30
N TYR A 302 -5.45 -11.36 -10.69
CA TYR A 302 -6.72 -11.38 -9.94
C TYR A 302 -7.50 -12.68 -10.10
N ASP A 303 -7.15 -13.52 -11.08
CA ASP A 303 -7.74 -14.85 -11.31
C ASP A 303 -7.03 -15.95 -10.51
N ILE A 304 -6.10 -15.61 -9.62
CA ILE A 304 -5.41 -16.57 -8.76
C ILE A 304 -6.40 -17.35 -7.90
N ASP A 305 -6.18 -18.65 -7.77
CA ASP A 305 -6.96 -19.49 -6.84
C ASP A 305 -6.81 -18.96 -5.39
N LEU A 306 -7.93 -18.90 -4.66
CA LEU A 306 -7.95 -18.33 -3.32
C LEU A 306 -7.11 -19.14 -2.32
N VAL A 307 -7.03 -20.47 -2.48
CA VAL A 307 -6.20 -21.32 -1.60
C VAL A 307 -4.74 -21.00 -1.82
N ILE A 308 -4.32 -20.87 -3.08
CA ILE A 308 -2.96 -20.48 -3.43
C ILE A 308 -2.67 -19.07 -2.92
N PHE A 309 -3.57 -18.12 -3.14
CA PHE A 309 -3.38 -16.75 -2.68
C PHE A 309 -3.26 -16.65 -1.15
N ASN A 310 -4.07 -17.43 -0.43
CA ASN A 310 -3.98 -17.47 1.04
C ASN A 310 -2.67 -18.10 1.52
N ALA A 311 -2.22 -19.16 0.86
CA ALA A 311 -0.95 -19.82 1.18
C ALA A 311 0.25 -18.88 0.98
N LEU A 312 0.23 -18.00 -0.04
CA LEU A 312 1.27 -16.97 -0.19
C LEU A 312 1.39 -16.04 1.01
N GLY A 313 0.29 -15.75 1.69
CA GLY A 313 0.30 -14.93 2.92
C GLY A 313 0.77 -15.68 4.16
N ASN A 314 0.86 -17.01 4.10
CA ASN A 314 1.24 -17.88 5.22
C ASN A 314 2.74 -18.25 5.11
N ARG A 315 3.46 -18.19 6.21
CA ARG A 315 4.90 -18.49 6.26
C ARG A 315 5.22 -19.95 6.57
N GLN A 316 4.19 -20.79 6.93
CA GLN A 316 4.43 -22.12 7.52
C GLN A 316 3.28 -23.11 7.33
N ASP A 317 2.53 -23.08 6.22
CA ASP A 317 1.45 -24.04 5.96
C ASP A 317 1.92 -25.31 5.21
N GLY A 318 3.15 -25.31 4.75
CA GLY A 318 3.77 -26.41 4.00
C GLY A 318 3.33 -26.47 2.54
N LEU A 319 2.61 -25.43 2.04
CA LEU A 319 2.14 -25.36 0.66
C LEU A 319 3.07 -24.44 -0.14
N VAL A 320 3.80 -25.02 -1.09
CA VAL A 320 4.69 -24.30 -1.99
C VAL A 320 4.17 -24.39 -3.42
N PHE A 321 3.91 -23.24 -4.01
CA PHE A 321 3.41 -23.14 -5.38
C PHE A 321 4.42 -22.41 -6.25
N THR A 322 4.61 -22.89 -7.49
CA THR A 322 5.36 -22.17 -8.52
C THR A 322 4.41 -21.26 -9.29
N PHE A 323 4.79 -20.00 -9.46
CA PHE A 323 4.12 -19.08 -10.37
C PHE A 323 4.85 -19.12 -11.71
N GLU A 324 4.13 -19.38 -12.78
CA GLU A 324 4.59 -19.16 -14.15
C GLU A 324 4.07 -17.83 -14.69
#